data_bcceaa2d5fc86ae9266d6cadce4388ff
#
_entry.id   bcceaa2d5fc86ae9266d6cadce4388ff
#
_cell.length_a   1.000
_cell.length_b   1.000
_cell.length_c   1.000
_cell.angle_alpha   90.00
_cell.angle_beta   90.00
_cell.angle_gamma   90.00
#
_symmetry.space_group_name_H-M   'P 1'
#
loop_
_entity.id
_entity.type
_entity.pdbx_description
1 polymer ?
#
loop_
_entity_poly.entity_id
_entity_poly.type
_entity_poly.pdbx_seq_one_letter_code
_entity_poly.pdbx_strand_id
1 'polypeptide(L)'
;GEGAQKAPDASSAPDARAAAVRAVRSWGTACFVGERGQVTLDVSPDLLRRQVTLVGSWTFSKQGQAECAEFVADRKVDVEKLFTHRWKLEQAEEAYKLFDTQTTGKAVILPA
;
A
#
# COMPACT_ATOMS: atom_id res chain seq x y z
N GLY A 1 3.23 11.36 -21.53
CA GLY A 1 2.11 11.70 -20.64
C GLY A 1 2.57 12.64 -19.53
N GLU A 2 1.67 13.38 -18.93
CA GLU A 2 1.99 14.38 -17.89
C GLU A 2 2.33 13.75 -16.53
N GLY A 3 2.13 12.45 -16.35
CA GLY A 3 2.29 11.71 -15.11
C GLY A 3 0.98 11.55 -14.31
N ALA A 4 1.02 10.79 -13.22
CA ALA A 4 -0.12 10.54 -12.35
C ALA A 4 -0.44 11.76 -11.46
N GLN A 5 -1.69 11.95 -11.10
CA GLN A 5 -2.08 12.97 -10.13
C GLN A 5 -1.61 12.60 -8.72
N LYS A 6 -1.70 11.31 -8.38
CA LYS A 6 -1.32 10.75 -7.08
C LYS A 6 -0.62 9.41 -7.29
N ALA A 7 0.41 9.14 -6.50
CA ALA A 7 1.14 7.87 -6.52
C ALA A 7 1.45 7.40 -5.08
N PRO A 8 0.76 6.38 -4.58
CA PRO A 8 1.10 5.78 -3.29
C PRO A 8 2.21 4.72 -3.46
N ASP A 9 3.15 4.67 -2.52
CA ASP A 9 4.04 3.54 -2.30
C ASP A 9 3.65 2.79 -1.03
N ALA A 10 3.38 1.50 -1.16
CA ALA A 10 3.10 0.59 -0.06
C ALA A 10 4.18 -0.50 0.08
N SER A 11 5.22 -0.46 -0.73
CA SER A 11 6.26 -1.50 -0.79
C SER A 11 7.42 -1.26 0.16
N SER A 12 7.69 0.00 0.52
CA SER A 12 8.88 0.48 1.24
C SER A 12 10.22 0.29 0.51
N ALA A 13 10.22 -0.23 -0.71
CA ALA A 13 11.44 -0.39 -1.49
C ALA A 13 11.98 0.98 -1.96
N PRO A 14 13.29 1.27 -1.82
CA PRO A 14 13.87 2.57 -2.17
C PRO A 14 13.56 3.00 -3.61
N ASP A 15 13.70 2.09 -4.56
CA ASP A 15 13.47 2.36 -5.97
C ASP A 15 11.99 2.62 -6.28
N ALA A 16 11.09 1.88 -5.63
CA ALA A 16 9.65 2.09 -5.78
C ALA A 16 9.21 3.46 -5.21
N ARG A 17 9.78 3.89 -4.08
CA ARG A 17 9.55 5.23 -3.53
C ARG A 17 10.01 6.33 -4.46
N ALA A 18 11.24 6.21 -4.99
CA ALA A 18 11.76 7.16 -5.97
C ALA A 18 10.90 7.18 -7.23
N ALA A 19 10.48 6.01 -7.72
CA ALA A 19 9.59 5.89 -8.87
C ALA A 19 8.22 6.53 -8.60
N ALA A 20 7.64 6.35 -7.42
CA ALA A 20 6.38 6.99 -7.04
C ALA A 20 6.46 8.52 -7.10
N VAL A 21 7.55 9.11 -6.56
CA VAL A 21 7.80 10.56 -6.64
C VAL A 21 7.97 11.03 -8.09
N ARG A 22 8.69 10.26 -8.91
CA ARG A 22 8.97 10.62 -10.31
C ARG A 22 7.77 10.41 -11.23
N ALA A 23 6.86 9.50 -10.87
CA ALA A 23 5.67 9.19 -11.66
C ALA A 23 4.55 10.24 -11.56
N VAL A 24 4.51 11.05 -10.50
CA VAL A 24 3.49 12.09 -10.40
C VAL A 24 3.80 13.25 -11.34
N ARG A 25 2.75 13.89 -11.85
CA ARG A 25 2.87 15.13 -12.64
C ARG A 25 3.35 16.30 -11.78
N SER A 26 3.66 17.43 -12.42
CA SER A 26 3.84 18.69 -11.68
C SER A 26 2.59 19.00 -10.85
N TRP A 27 2.78 19.50 -9.62
CA TRP A 27 1.73 19.70 -8.62
C TRP A 27 1.02 18.41 -8.18
N GLY A 28 1.60 17.24 -8.47
CA GLY A 28 1.10 15.95 -8.02
C GLY A 28 1.50 15.64 -6.58
N THR A 29 0.93 14.56 -6.06
CA THR A 29 1.18 14.09 -4.68
C THR A 29 1.71 12.67 -4.70
N ALA A 30 2.89 12.44 -4.12
CA ALA A 30 3.37 11.11 -3.78
C ALA A 30 3.12 10.84 -2.28
N CYS A 31 2.74 9.60 -1.95
CA CYS A 31 2.47 9.20 -0.57
C CYS A 31 3.26 7.93 -0.20
N PHE A 32 4.01 7.98 0.88
CA PHE A 32 4.69 6.80 1.42
C PHE A 32 3.87 6.21 2.56
N VAL A 33 3.44 4.97 2.40
CA VAL A 33 2.66 4.18 3.35
C VAL A 33 3.46 3.00 3.89
N GLY A 34 4.32 2.40 3.06
CA GLY A 34 5.17 1.29 3.46
C GLY A 34 6.12 1.66 4.58
N GLU A 35 6.18 0.83 5.63
CA GLU A 35 7.06 1.06 6.78
C GLU A 35 8.50 0.68 6.45
N ARG A 36 9.48 1.28 7.17
CA ARG A 36 10.93 1.07 7.02
C ARG A 36 11.47 1.53 5.66
N GLY A 37 12.71 1.15 5.39
CA GLY A 37 13.41 1.51 4.16
C GLY A 37 13.85 2.97 4.12
N GLN A 38 14.48 3.32 3.01
CA GLN A 38 15.02 4.65 2.74
C GLN A 38 14.63 5.07 1.32
N VAL A 39 14.87 6.33 0.98
CA VAL A 39 14.79 6.83 -0.38
C VAL A 39 15.78 7.96 -0.55
N THR A 40 16.46 7.99 -1.68
CA THR A 40 17.30 9.11 -2.09
C THR A 40 16.61 9.84 -3.24
N LEU A 41 16.44 11.14 -3.09
CA LEU A 41 15.82 12.02 -4.08
C LEU A 41 16.75 13.19 -4.39
N ASP A 42 16.79 13.57 -5.64
CA ASP A 42 17.40 14.81 -6.08
C ASP A 42 16.38 15.94 -5.89
N VAL A 43 16.53 16.70 -4.80
CA VAL A 43 15.52 17.66 -4.34
C VAL A 43 15.05 18.60 -5.45
N SER A 44 15.97 19.12 -6.25
CA SER A 44 15.61 20.10 -7.30
C SER A 44 14.78 19.48 -8.44
N PRO A 45 15.24 18.43 -9.17
CA PRO A 45 14.44 17.85 -10.24
C PRO A 45 13.25 17.01 -9.75
N ASP A 46 13.37 16.31 -8.64
CA ASP A 46 12.35 15.39 -8.17
C ASP A 46 11.20 16.11 -7.45
N LEU A 47 11.49 17.21 -6.75
CA LEU A 47 10.50 17.92 -5.92
C LEU A 47 10.31 19.38 -6.35
N LEU A 48 11.34 20.24 -6.28
CA LEU A 48 11.18 21.68 -6.38
C LEU A 48 10.67 22.14 -7.75
N ARG A 49 11.32 21.74 -8.84
CA ARG A 49 10.95 22.17 -10.20
C ARG A 49 9.59 21.66 -10.64
N ARG A 50 9.11 20.61 -9.99
CA ARG A 50 7.81 19.99 -10.26
C ARG A 50 6.75 20.32 -9.21
N GLN A 51 7.16 20.98 -8.13
CA GLN A 51 6.30 21.37 -7.00
C GLN A 51 5.49 20.19 -6.46
N VAL A 52 6.17 19.04 -6.28
CA VAL A 52 5.57 17.81 -5.81
C VAL A 52 5.28 17.89 -4.31
N THR A 53 4.10 17.47 -3.92
CA THR A 53 3.75 17.25 -2.52
C THR A 53 4.14 15.83 -2.12
N LEU A 54 4.98 15.68 -1.09
CA LEU A 54 5.32 14.39 -0.51
C LEU A 54 4.64 14.23 0.84
N VAL A 55 3.87 13.15 0.99
CA VAL A 55 3.09 12.84 2.19
C VAL A 55 3.55 11.52 2.79
N GLY A 56 3.76 11.50 4.10
CA GLY A 56 3.87 10.26 4.87
C GLY A 56 2.52 9.91 5.48
N SER A 57 2.15 8.63 5.44
CA SER A 57 0.94 8.12 6.08
C SER A 57 1.26 6.88 6.88
N TRP A 58 0.86 6.88 8.14
CA TRP A 58 1.07 5.78 9.07
C TRP A 58 -0.26 5.24 9.57
N THR A 59 -0.53 3.99 9.28
CA THR A 59 -1.74 3.28 9.72
C THR A 59 -3.03 4.10 9.49
N PHE A 60 -4.01 3.93 10.35
CA PHE A 60 -5.27 4.67 10.33
C PHE A 60 -5.83 4.78 11.76
N SER A 61 -6.64 5.78 11.99
CA SER A 61 -7.35 5.97 13.25
C SER A 61 -8.57 5.02 13.35
N LYS A 62 -9.14 4.88 14.54
CA LYS A 62 -10.43 4.17 14.72
C LYS A 62 -11.52 4.77 13.84
N GLN A 63 -11.54 6.09 13.70
CA GLN A 63 -12.46 6.78 12.81
C GLN A 63 -12.24 6.38 11.35
N GLY A 64 -10.99 6.42 10.88
CA GLY A 64 -10.65 6.02 9.51
C GLY A 64 -10.97 4.55 9.21
N GLN A 65 -10.89 3.67 10.22
CA GLN A 65 -11.30 2.27 10.08
C GLN A 65 -12.82 2.15 9.88
N ALA A 66 -13.60 2.88 10.64
CA ALA A 66 -15.06 2.89 10.50
C ALA A 66 -15.48 3.42 9.13
N GLU A 67 -14.92 4.56 8.71
CA GLU A 67 -15.16 5.15 7.38
C GLU A 67 -14.78 4.19 6.24
N CYS A 68 -13.67 3.45 6.39
CA CYS A 68 -13.28 2.44 5.41
C CYS A 68 -14.30 1.29 5.35
N ALA A 69 -14.79 0.80 6.49
CA ALA A 69 -15.79 -0.25 6.53
C ALA A 69 -17.12 0.19 5.89
N GLU A 70 -17.57 1.41 6.18
CA GLU A 70 -18.74 2.01 5.53
C GLU A 70 -18.54 2.14 4.02
N PHE A 71 -17.39 2.66 3.58
CA PHE A 71 -17.06 2.77 2.16
C PHE A 71 -17.11 1.41 1.46
N VAL A 72 -16.54 0.37 2.07
CA VAL A 72 -16.53 -0.99 1.51
C VAL A 72 -17.97 -1.52 1.38
N ALA A 73 -18.80 -1.30 2.40
CA ALA A 73 -20.19 -1.74 2.39
C ALA A 73 -21.03 -0.99 1.34
N ASP A 74 -20.97 0.33 1.33
CA ASP A 74 -21.75 1.19 0.44
C ASP A 74 -21.39 0.97 -1.04
N ARG A 75 -20.12 0.78 -1.32
CA ARG A 75 -19.61 0.54 -2.68
C ARG A 75 -19.68 -0.92 -3.07
N LYS A 76 -20.13 -1.81 -2.18
CA LYS A 76 -20.19 -3.27 -2.40
C LYS A 76 -18.86 -3.81 -2.91
N VAL A 77 -17.75 -3.34 -2.30
CA VAL A 77 -16.42 -3.79 -2.67
C VAL A 77 -16.27 -5.27 -2.32
N ASP A 78 -15.99 -6.10 -3.30
CA ASP A 78 -15.81 -7.54 -3.12
C ASP A 78 -14.44 -7.83 -2.48
N VAL A 79 -14.39 -7.76 -1.15
CA VAL A 79 -13.16 -8.01 -0.37
C VAL A 79 -12.75 -9.49 -0.40
N GLU A 80 -13.67 -10.39 -0.73
CA GLU A 80 -13.39 -11.83 -0.84
C GLU A 80 -12.35 -12.13 -1.92
N LYS A 81 -12.31 -11.32 -2.96
CA LYS A 81 -11.30 -11.44 -4.04
C LYS A 81 -9.86 -11.20 -3.58
N LEU A 82 -9.67 -10.58 -2.41
CA LEU A 82 -8.33 -10.37 -1.86
C LEU A 82 -7.72 -11.66 -1.31
N PHE A 83 -8.56 -12.63 -0.89
CA PHE A 83 -8.09 -13.85 -0.26
C PHE A 83 -7.76 -14.92 -1.30
N THR A 84 -6.49 -15.25 -1.38
CA THR A 84 -5.97 -16.28 -2.28
C THR A 84 -5.97 -17.67 -1.65
N HIS A 85 -5.91 -17.73 -0.31
CA HIS A 85 -5.86 -18.98 0.44
C HIS A 85 -6.75 -18.90 1.69
N ARG A 86 -7.43 -20.00 1.98
CA ARG A 86 -8.23 -20.18 3.19
C ARG A 86 -7.77 -21.41 3.94
N TRP A 87 -7.53 -21.25 5.22
CA TRP A 87 -6.99 -22.27 6.10
C TRP A 87 -7.90 -22.47 7.30
N LYS A 88 -7.93 -23.68 7.83
CA LYS A 88 -8.49 -23.95 9.15
C LYS A 88 -7.47 -23.61 10.23
N LEU A 89 -7.92 -23.43 11.47
CA LEU A 89 -7.01 -23.10 12.59
C LEU A 89 -5.94 -24.16 12.81
N GLU A 90 -6.29 -25.45 12.64
CA GLU A 90 -5.36 -26.58 12.78
C GLU A 90 -4.24 -26.56 11.73
N GLN A 91 -4.44 -25.84 10.64
CA GLN A 91 -3.48 -25.68 9.54
C GLN A 91 -2.65 -24.41 9.65
N ALA A 92 -2.67 -23.73 10.80
CA ALA A 92 -1.98 -22.45 10.97
C ALA A 92 -0.49 -22.53 10.66
N GLU A 93 0.18 -23.61 11.08
CA GLU A 93 1.61 -23.80 10.81
C GLU A 93 1.92 -23.85 9.30
N GLU A 94 1.10 -24.58 8.54
CA GLU A 94 1.24 -24.66 7.07
C GLU A 94 0.97 -23.31 6.41
N ALA A 95 -0.06 -22.61 6.89
CA ALA A 95 -0.40 -21.27 6.41
C ALA A 95 0.76 -20.29 6.60
N TYR A 96 1.40 -20.28 7.77
CA TYR A 96 2.56 -19.43 8.05
C TYR A 96 3.79 -19.83 7.23
N LYS A 97 4.06 -21.11 7.06
CA LYS A 97 5.16 -21.59 6.21
C LYS A 97 4.99 -21.12 4.76
N LEU A 98 3.77 -21.22 4.22
CA LEU A 98 3.49 -20.73 2.88
C LEU A 98 3.62 -19.20 2.79
N PHE A 99 3.12 -18.47 3.78
CA PHE A 99 3.22 -17.01 3.82
C PHE A 99 4.68 -16.53 3.88
N ASP A 100 5.53 -17.23 4.62
CA ASP A 100 6.95 -16.88 4.76
C ASP A 100 7.74 -16.99 3.44
N THR A 101 7.24 -17.76 2.48
CA THR A 101 7.83 -17.82 1.12
C THR A 101 7.67 -16.52 0.34
N GLN A 102 6.76 -15.64 0.76
CA GLN A 102 6.41 -14.37 0.09
C GLN A 102 6.06 -14.50 -1.40
N THR A 103 5.63 -15.69 -1.80
CA THR A 103 5.25 -16.02 -3.19
C THR A 103 3.75 -16.01 -3.43
N THR A 104 2.96 -15.82 -2.37
CA THR A 104 1.50 -15.88 -2.41
C THR A 104 0.85 -14.55 -2.08
N GLY A 105 -0.43 -14.43 -2.37
CA GLY A 105 -1.23 -13.25 -2.07
C GLY A 105 -1.62 -13.17 -0.59
N LYS A 106 -2.91 -12.99 -0.31
CA LYS A 106 -3.44 -12.83 1.05
C LYS A 106 -4.10 -14.12 1.52
N ALA A 107 -3.61 -14.65 2.65
CA ALA A 107 -4.21 -15.81 3.32
C ALA A 107 -5.12 -15.38 4.47
N VAL A 108 -6.14 -16.17 4.76
CA VAL A 108 -6.99 -16.03 5.93
C VAL A 108 -7.11 -17.37 6.67
N ILE A 109 -7.04 -17.33 8.00
CA ILE A 109 -7.36 -18.46 8.86
C ILE A 109 -8.78 -18.26 9.37
N LEU A 110 -9.64 -19.22 9.08
CA LEU A 110 -11.03 -19.22 9.50
C LEU A 110 -11.18 -20.15 10.72
N PRO A 111 -11.37 -19.61 11.92
CA PRO A 111 -11.74 -20.43 13.08
C PRO A 111 -13.08 -21.11 12.79
N ALA A 112 -13.22 -22.34 13.26
CA ALA A 112 -14.45 -23.10 13.08
C ALA A 112 -15.63 -22.46 13.83
#